data_f7b8513224dc30021a722a0e3334e83c
#
_entry.id   f7b8513224dc30021a722a0e3334e83c
#
_cell.length_a   1.000
_cell.length_b   1.000
_cell.length_c   1.000
_cell.angle_alpha   90.00
_cell.angle_beta   90.00
_cell.angle_gamma   90.00
#
_symmetry.space_group_name_H-M   'P 1'
#
loop_
_entity.id
_entity.type
_entity.pdbx_description
1 polymer ?
#
loop_
_entity_poly.entity_id
_entity_poly.type
_entity_poly.pdbx_seq_one_letter_code
_entity_poly.pdbx_strand_id
1 'polypeptide(L)'
;MSLELLIGPMFAGKSSAIQSIVRRHQSLGWSVFVVTHSMDTRYTSEPMVVNHDMQMIPAVAAPSLMPLLERPEYGASRLVVVEEAQFFADLVPFVMRVVDTDRKHCVVVGLDGDAERRPFGRVLDLVPLSDKVTKLTAMCARCGDGTAALFTLATASESAAANGAGVPCVGGAEAYVPLCRHHYLTARSPVLLTPSPPPTEVPRQVIDVLQIHAC
;
A
#
# COMPACT_ATOMS: atom_id res chain seq x y z
N MET A 1 14.25 -9.39 -15.87
CA MET A 1 13.81 -9.77 -14.52
C MET A 1 14.11 -8.63 -13.57
N SER A 2 13.23 -8.38 -12.63
CA SER A 2 13.43 -7.42 -11.53
C SER A 2 12.36 -7.64 -10.46
N LEU A 3 12.66 -7.25 -9.23
CA LEU A 3 11.70 -7.19 -8.13
C LEU A 3 11.50 -5.74 -7.70
N GLU A 4 10.30 -5.23 -7.86
CA GLU A 4 9.90 -3.94 -7.31
C GLU A 4 8.94 -4.13 -6.15
N LEU A 5 9.22 -3.48 -5.03
CA LEU A 5 8.38 -3.50 -3.84
C LEU A 5 7.72 -2.13 -3.66
N LEU A 6 6.38 -2.12 -3.61
CA LEU A 6 5.56 -0.93 -3.43
C LEU A 6 4.78 -1.05 -2.13
N ILE A 7 5.20 -0.33 -1.10
CA ILE A 7 4.66 -0.45 0.26
C ILE A 7 4.10 0.87 0.77
N GLY A 8 3.32 0.82 1.82
CA GLY A 8 2.79 2.00 2.49
C GLY A 8 1.47 1.75 3.19
N PRO A 9 0.95 2.73 3.94
CA PRO A 9 -0.29 2.60 4.68
C PRO A 9 -1.51 2.45 3.77
N MET A 10 -2.67 2.19 4.33
CA MET A 10 -3.93 2.30 3.61
C MET A 10 -4.11 3.73 3.05
N PHE A 11 -4.84 3.85 1.94
CA PHE A 11 -5.11 5.12 1.23
C PHE A 11 -3.89 5.81 0.63
N ALA A 12 -2.75 5.13 0.55
CA ALA A 12 -1.52 5.68 -0.06
C ALA A 12 -1.50 5.63 -1.61
N GLY A 13 -2.60 5.22 -2.25
CA GLY A 13 -2.67 5.13 -3.72
C GLY A 13 -1.98 3.91 -4.33
N LYS A 14 -1.75 2.84 -3.55
CA LYS A 14 -1.11 1.60 -4.03
C LYS A 14 -1.83 0.99 -5.23
N SER A 15 -3.16 0.82 -5.17
CA SER A 15 -3.94 0.24 -6.26
C SER A 15 -3.92 1.11 -7.52
N SER A 16 -3.89 2.45 -7.40
CA SER A 16 -3.72 3.36 -8.53
C SER A 16 -2.33 3.23 -9.16
N ALA A 17 -1.29 3.01 -8.36
CA ALA A 17 0.06 2.76 -8.85
C ALA A 17 0.14 1.42 -9.61
N ILE A 18 -0.49 0.36 -9.11
CA ILE A 18 -0.62 -0.93 -9.82
C ILE A 18 -1.21 -0.70 -11.22
N GLN A 19 -2.31 0.03 -11.30
CA GLN A 19 -2.97 0.28 -12.58
C GLN A 19 -2.07 1.02 -13.57
N SER A 20 -1.34 2.02 -13.10
CA SER A 20 -0.35 2.73 -13.93
C SER A 20 0.75 1.79 -14.42
N ILE A 21 1.29 0.94 -13.54
CA ILE A 21 2.31 -0.04 -13.88
C ILE A 21 1.79 -1.04 -14.92
N VAL A 22 0.62 -1.64 -14.68
CA VAL A 22 0.02 -2.64 -15.57
C VAL A 22 -0.22 -2.04 -16.97
N ARG A 23 -0.87 -0.88 -17.05
CA ARG A 23 -1.16 -0.20 -18.33
C ARG A 23 0.11 0.11 -19.11
N ARG A 24 1.15 0.60 -18.45
CA ARG A 24 2.44 0.91 -19.08
C ARG A 24 3.09 -0.34 -19.68
N HIS A 25 3.05 -1.49 -19.00
CA HIS A 25 3.63 -2.72 -19.53
C HIS A 25 2.76 -3.33 -20.63
N GLN A 26 1.45 -3.26 -20.50
CA GLN A 26 0.52 -3.69 -21.55
C GLN A 26 0.69 -2.88 -22.83
N SER A 27 0.98 -1.57 -22.76
CA SER A 27 1.26 -0.74 -23.94
C SER A 27 2.54 -1.15 -24.67
N LEU A 28 3.44 -1.88 -24.00
CA LEU A 28 4.62 -2.51 -24.62
C LEU A 28 4.34 -3.93 -25.14
N GLY A 29 3.08 -4.39 -25.12
CA GLY A 29 2.69 -5.74 -25.52
C GLY A 29 3.05 -6.83 -24.50
N TRP A 30 3.32 -6.48 -23.24
CA TRP A 30 3.61 -7.47 -22.23
C TRP A 30 2.33 -8.13 -21.70
N SER A 31 2.38 -9.45 -21.57
CA SER A 31 1.37 -10.17 -20.80
C SER A 31 1.60 -9.95 -19.31
N VAL A 32 0.56 -9.55 -18.60
CA VAL A 32 0.61 -9.26 -17.17
C VAL A 32 -0.30 -10.23 -16.42
N PHE A 33 0.23 -10.86 -15.38
CA PHE A 33 -0.51 -11.72 -14.47
C PHE A 33 -0.68 -10.99 -13.13
N VAL A 34 -1.91 -10.65 -12.77
CA VAL A 34 -2.24 -9.92 -11.54
C VAL A 34 -2.91 -10.88 -10.57
N VAL A 35 -2.42 -10.89 -9.33
CA VAL A 35 -2.96 -11.72 -8.24
C VAL A 35 -3.32 -10.82 -7.07
N THR A 36 -4.47 -11.09 -6.45
CA THR A 36 -4.88 -10.51 -5.16
C THR A 36 -5.27 -11.62 -4.17
N HIS A 37 -5.32 -11.30 -2.89
CA HIS A 37 -5.69 -12.31 -1.90
C HIS A 37 -7.20 -12.52 -1.84
N SER A 38 -7.66 -13.77 -1.73
CA SER A 38 -9.09 -14.12 -1.72
C SER A 38 -9.88 -13.59 -0.52
N MET A 39 -9.21 -13.11 0.53
CA MET A 39 -9.83 -12.39 1.63
C MET A 39 -10.23 -10.95 1.27
N ASP A 40 -9.69 -10.39 0.19
CA ASP A 40 -10.06 -9.04 -0.24
C ASP A 40 -11.38 -9.06 -1.02
N THR A 41 -12.47 -8.90 -0.29
CA THR A 41 -13.85 -8.84 -0.84
C THR A 41 -14.44 -7.43 -0.80
N ARG A 42 -13.61 -6.40 -0.59
CA ARG A 42 -14.07 -5.02 -0.28
C ARG A 42 -14.87 -4.34 -1.37
N TYR A 43 -14.65 -4.68 -2.63
CA TYR A 43 -15.20 -3.88 -3.74
C TYR A 43 -16.05 -4.65 -4.73
N THR A 44 -15.82 -5.95 -4.96
CA THR A 44 -16.54 -6.75 -5.96
C THR A 44 -16.67 -8.21 -5.55
N SER A 45 -17.70 -8.90 -6.07
CA SER A 45 -17.82 -10.36 -6.01
C SER A 45 -16.90 -11.07 -7.01
N GLU A 46 -16.34 -10.33 -7.99
CA GLU A 46 -15.38 -10.85 -8.95
C GLU A 46 -13.95 -10.44 -8.56
N PRO A 47 -12.93 -11.28 -8.82
CA PRO A 47 -11.54 -10.98 -8.49
C PRO A 47 -11.00 -9.84 -9.35
N MET A 48 -10.88 -8.65 -8.77
CA MET A 48 -10.39 -7.46 -9.45
C MET A 48 -9.58 -6.59 -8.50
N VAL A 49 -8.53 -5.95 -9.00
CA VAL A 49 -7.88 -4.82 -8.34
C VAL A 49 -8.66 -3.55 -8.65
N VAL A 50 -9.29 -2.99 -7.64
CA VAL A 50 -10.13 -1.79 -7.75
C VAL A 50 -9.47 -0.61 -7.04
N ASN A 51 -9.34 0.53 -7.71
CA ASN A 51 -8.93 1.77 -7.06
C ASN A 51 -10.14 2.59 -6.57
N HIS A 52 -9.88 3.68 -5.86
CA HIS A 52 -10.95 4.58 -5.36
C HIS A 52 -11.79 5.21 -6.49
N ASP A 53 -11.27 5.31 -7.72
CA ASP A 53 -11.98 5.82 -8.88
C ASP A 53 -12.78 4.71 -9.61
N MET A 54 -13.00 3.55 -8.97
CA MET A 54 -13.71 2.38 -9.51
C MET A 54 -13.12 1.84 -10.80
N GLN A 55 -11.86 2.15 -11.09
CA GLN A 55 -11.17 1.53 -12.21
C GLN A 55 -10.73 0.12 -11.80
N MET A 56 -10.94 -0.83 -12.69
CA MET A 56 -10.78 -2.26 -12.43
C MET A 56 -9.68 -2.86 -13.31
N ILE A 57 -8.87 -3.74 -12.74
CA ILE A 57 -7.96 -4.61 -13.47
C ILE A 57 -8.33 -6.05 -13.12
N PRO A 58 -8.55 -6.92 -14.13
CA PRO A 58 -8.75 -8.33 -13.86
C PRO A 58 -7.59 -8.92 -13.08
N ALA A 59 -7.91 -9.65 -12.02
CA ALA A 59 -6.94 -10.30 -11.15
C ALA A 59 -7.38 -11.73 -10.85
N VAL A 60 -6.47 -12.56 -10.42
CA VAL A 60 -6.77 -13.88 -9.89
C VAL A 60 -6.80 -13.77 -8.36
N ALA A 61 -7.94 -14.04 -7.75
CA ALA A 61 -8.01 -14.16 -6.29
C ALA A 61 -7.59 -15.56 -5.85
N ALA A 62 -6.66 -15.61 -4.90
CA ALA A 62 -6.16 -16.89 -4.39
C ALA A 62 -5.84 -16.79 -2.89
N PRO A 63 -5.97 -17.87 -2.12
CA PRO A 63 -5.55 -17.92 -0.72
C PRO A 63 -4.04 -18.17 -0.56
N SER A 64 -3.37 -18.60 -1.61
CA SER A 64 -1.93 -18.86 -1.64
C SER A 64 -1.37 -18.68 -3.06
N LEU A 65 -0.09 -18.40 -3.18
CA LEU A 65 0.56 -18.04 -4.44
C LEU A 65 1.19 -19.24 -5.16
N MET A 66 1.78 -20.19 -4.44
CA MET A 66 2.54 -21.30 -5.04
C MET A 66 1.73 -22.12 -6.05
N PRO A 67 0.44 -22.46 -5.82
CA PRO A 67 -0.34 -23.21 -6.82
C PRO A 67 -0.56 -22.44 -8.13
N LEU A 68 -0.42 -21.11 -8.12
CA LEU A 68 -0.61 -20.27 -9.30
C LEU A 68 0.51 -20.43 -10.35
N LEU A 69 1.65 -20.97 -9.97
CA LEU A 69 2.77 -21.27 -10.88
C LEU A 69 2.38 -22.26 -12.01
N GLU A 70 1.38 -23.11 -11.76
CA GLU A 70 0.89 -24.10 -12.73
C GLU A 70 -0.14 -23.52 -13.73
N ARG A 71 -0.54 -22.26 -13.55
CA ARG A 71 -1.55 -21.66 -14.42
C ARG A 71 -0.95 -21.26 -15.77
N PRO A 72 -1.67 -21.50 -16.88
CA PRO A 72 -1.23 -21.08 -18.21
C PRO A 72 -0.99 -19.57 -18.32
N GLU A 73 -1.83 -18.77 -17.64
CA GLU A 73 -1.72 -17.30 -17.63
C GLU A 73 -0.44 -16.83 -16.94
N TYR A 74 -0.01 -17.52 -15.86
CA TYR A 74 1.27 -17.29 -15.23
C TYR A 74 2.41 -17.65 -16.19
N GLY A 75 2.35 -18.83 -16.81
CA GLY A 75 3.37 -19.27 -17.77
C GLY A 75 3.60 -18.26 -18.90
N ALA A 76 2.51 -17.73 -19.46
CA ALA A 76 2.54 -16.76 -20.55
C ALA A 76 2.94 -15.34 -20.12
N SER A 77 2.90 -15.03 -18.82
CA SER A 77 3.15 -13.68 -18.33
C SER A 77 4.65 -13.30 -18.36
N ARG A 78 4.90 -12.02 -18.60
CA ARG A 78 6.22 -11.41 -18.50
C ARG A 78 6.36 -10.56 -17.23
N LEU A 79 5.23 -10.02 -16.73
CA LEU A 79 5.12 -9.30 -15.48
C LEU A 79 4.12 -10.01 -14.58
N VAL A 80 4.50 -10.21 -13.32
CA VAL A 80 3.64 -10.69 -12.25
C VAL A 80 3.43 -9.55 -11.24
N VAL A 81 2.18 -9.29 -10.89
CA VAL A 81 1.81 -8.30 -9.86
C VAL A 81 1.11 -9.03 -8.72
N VAL A 82 1.62 -8.89 -7.51
CA VAL A 82 1.02 -9.45 -6.30
C VAL A 82 0.49 -8.30 -5.46
N GLU A 83 -0.83 -8.19 -5.35
CA GLU A 83 -1.52 -7.21 -4.50
C GLU A 83 -1.94 -7.84 -3.18
N GLU A 84 -2.13 -7.00 -2.16
CA GLU A 84 -2.43 -7.39 -0.78
C GLU A 84 -1.46 -8.45 -0.25
N ALA A 85 -0.20 -8.26 -0.60
CA ALA A 85 0.88 -9.22 -0.40
C ALA A 85 1.10 -9.62 1.07
N GLN A 86 0.69 -8.79 2.03
CA GLN A 86 0.82 -9.05 3.46
C GLN A 86 0.00 -10.26 3.93
N PHE A 87 -0.99 -10.69 3.16
CA PHE A 87 -1.82 -11.84 3.53
C PHE A 87 -1.26 -13.19 3.07
N PHE A 88 -0.29 -13.20 2.16
CA PHE A 88 0.26 -14.45 1.63
C PHE A 88 1.40 -14.99 2.50
N ALA A 89 1.19 -16.15 3.10
CA ALA A 89 2.20 -16.85 3.90
C ALA A 89 3.38 -17.35 3.04
N ASP A 90 3.11 -17.69 1.79
CA ASP A 90 4.07 -18.23 0.81
C ASP A 90 4.65 -17.13 -0.12
N LEU A 91 4.56 -15.85 0.29
CA LEU A 91 5.01 -14.71 -0.50
C LEU A 91 6.49 -14.82 -0.92
N VAL A 92 7.39 -15.02 0.03
CA VAL A 92 8.84 -14.99 -0.24
C VAL A 92 9.26 -16.11 -1.18
N PRO A 93 8.94 -17.40 -0.92
CA PRO A 93 9.31 -18.47 -1.85
C PRO A 93 8.70 -18.30 -3.24
N PHE A 94 7.47 -17.80 -3.35
CA PHE A 94 6.86 -17.50 -4.63
C PHE A 94 7.62 -16.43 -5.41
N VAL A 95 7.91 -15.30 -4.79
CA VAL A 95 8.60 -14.17 -5.43
C VAL A 95 9.99 -14.57 -5.90
N MET A 96 10.74 -15.32 -5.06
CA MET A 96 12.05 -15.82 -5.45
C MET A 96 11.97 -16.79 -6.63
N ARG A 97 10.94 -17.63 -6.69
CA ARG A 97 10.69 -18.48 -7.85
C ARG A 97 10.42 -17.66 -9.11
N VAL A 98 9.53 -16.66 -9.04
CA VAL A 98 9.17 -15.77 -10.15
C VAL A 98 10.39 -15.05 -10.72
N VAL A 99 11.21 -14.46 -9.84
CA VAL A 99 12.31 -13.58 -10.27
C VAL A 99 13.57 -14.37 -10.59
N ASP A 100 14.04 -15.20 -9.67
CA ASP A 100 15.36 -15.83 -9.80
C ASP A 100 15.34 -17.05 -10.72
N THR A 101 14.26 -17.84 -10.66
CA THR A 101 14.16 -19.06 -11.45
C THR A 101 13.49 -18.80 -12.80
N ASP A 102 12.28 -18.22 -12.79
CA ASP A 102 11.48 -18.06 -13.99
C ASP A 102 11.81 -16.77 -14.77
N ARG A 103 12.74 -15.96 -14.23
CA ARG A 103 13.33 -14.78 -14.86
C ARG A 103 12.30 -13.72 -15.32
N LYS A 104 11.19 -13.61 -14.58
CA LYS A 104 10.13 -12.64 -14.85
C LYS A 104 10.37 -11.32 -14.09
N HIS A 105 9.60 -10.29 -14.44
CA HIS A 105 9.46 -9.09 -13.64
C HIS A 105 8.37 -9.33 -12.58
N CYS A 106 8.61 -8.88 -11.35
CA CYS A 106 7.66 -8.99 -10.26
C CYS A 106 7.47 -7.64 -9.58
N VAL A 107 6.22 -7.25 -9.36
CA VAL A 107 5.85 -6.10 -8.55
C VAL A 107 5.03 -6.60 -7.38
N VAL A 108 5.53 -6.41 -6.18
CA VAL A 108 4.85 -6.79 -4.94
C VAL A 108 4.30 -5.54 -4.28
N VAL A 109 3.03 -5.56 -3.94
CA VAL A 109 2.31 -4.41 -3.38
C VAL A 109 1.60 -4.82 -2.10
N GLY A 110 1.82 -4.07 -1.02
CA GLY A 110 1.20 -4.39 0.26
C GLY A 110 1.37 -3.34 1.34
N LEU A 111 0.79 -3.63 2.49
CA LEU A 111 0.98 -2.86 3.70
C LEU A 111 2.34 -3.19 4.31
N ASP A 112 3.09 -2.16 4.71
CA ASP A 112 4.36 -2.32 5.42
C ASP A 112 4.19 -2.51 6.94
N GLY A 113 3.06 -2.09 7.46
CA GLY A 113 2.73 -2.23 8.88
C GLY A 113 1.24 -2.40 9.13
N ASP A 114 0.93 -3.09 10.21
CA ASP A 114 -0.42 -3.21 10.76
C ASP A 114 -0.86 -1.92 11.49
N ALA A 115 -2.05 -1.95 12.06
CA ALA A 115 -2.60 -0.82 12.83
C ALA A 115 -1.79 -0.48 14.10
N GLU A 116 -0.95 -1.39 14.59
CA GLU A 116 -0.02 -1.23 15.71
C GLU A 116 1.40 -0.86 15.26
N ARG A 117 1.63 -0.66 13.96
CA ARG A 117 2.93 -0.38 13.32
C ARG A 117 3.92 -1.54 13.42
N ARG A 118 3.46 -2.75 13.62
CA ARG A 118 4.29 -3.96 13.52
C ARG A 118 4.43 -4.36 12.05
N PRO A 119 5.52 -5.01 11.64
CA PRO A 119 5.61 -5.60 10.30
C PRO A 119 4.37 -6.45 9.99
N PHE A 120 3.78 -6.24 8.80
CA PHE A 120 2.58 -6.98 8.42
C PHE A 120 2.91 -8.08 7.42
N GLY A 121 2.64 -9.32 7.82
CA GLY A 121 3.01 -10.50 7.03
C GLY A 121 4.50 -10.55 6.71
N ARG A 122 4.82 -10.97 5.50
CA ARG A 122 6.21 -11.17 5.06
C ARG A 122 6.70 -10.16 4.02
N VAL A 123 5.96 -9.06 3.85
CA VAL A 123 6.28 -8.07 2.81
C VAL A 123 7.66 -7.45 3.01
N LEU A 124 8.03 -7.12 4.25
CA LEU A 124 9.31 -6.49 4.55
C LEU A 124 10.51 -7.44 4.41
N ASP A 125 10.30 -8.75 4.41
CA ASP A 125 11.35 -9.75 4.17
C ASP A 125 11.89 -9.65 2.72
N LEU A 126 11.13 -9.04 1.82
CA LEU A 126 11.54 -8.81 0.43
C LEU A 126 12.44 -7.59 0.25
N VAL A 127 12.57 -6.71 1.24
CA VAL A 127 13.36 -5.48 1.12
C VAL A 127 14.80 -5.76 0.68
N PRO A 128 15.56 -6.68 1.32
CA PRO A 128 16.94 -6.97 0.92
C PRO A 128 17.06 -7.73 -0.41
N LEU A 129 15.93 -8.21 -0.95
CA LEU A 129 15.87 -8.99 -2.19
C LEU A 129 15.42 -8.16 -3.39
N SER A 130 14.99 -6.92 -3.15
CA SER A 130 14.35 -6.05 -4.14
C SER A 130 15.36 -5.18 -4.87
N ASP A 131 15.19 -5.04 -6.19
CA ASP A 131 15.90 -4.06 -7.02
C ASP A 131 15.44 -2.64 -6.71
N LYS A 132 14.18 -2.47 -6.29
CA LYS A 132 13.60 -1.17 -5.98
C LYS A 132 12.53 -1.28 -4.89
N VAL A 133 12.61 -0.40 -3.90
CA VAL A 133 11.59 -0.23 -2.86
C VAL A 133 11.03 1.18 -2.93
N THR A 134 9.71 1.28 -3.07
CA THR A 134 8.99 2.55 -3.06
C THR A 134 8.01 2.55 -1.89
N LYS A 135 8.24 3.46 -0.93
CA LYS A 135 7.30 3.68 0.17
C LYS A 135 6.39 4.85 -0.16
N LEU A 136 5.11 4.56 -0.37
CA LEU A 136 4.05 5.54 -0.57
C LEU A 136 3.54 6.07 0.78
N THR A 137 2.97 7.27 0.75
CA THR A 137 2.31 7.89 1.89
C THR A 137 0.88 8.30 1.51
N ALA A 138 -0.04 8.26 2.47
CA ALA A 138 -1.35 8.86 2.32
C ALA A 138 -1.35 10.33 2.77
N MET A 139 -2.50 10.99 2.71
CA MET A 139 -2.72 12.29 3.33
C MET A 139 -3.28 12.09 4.74
N CYS A 140 -2.78 12.85 5.72
CA CYS A 140 -3.26 12.74 7.08
C CYS A 140 -4.71 13.25 7.20
N ALA A 141 -5.62 12.36 7.60
CA ALA A 141 -7.04 12.68 7.71
C ALA A 141 -7.35 13.76 8.77
N ARG A 142 -6.45 14.01 9.71
CA ARG A 142 -6.64 15.02 10.77
C ARG A 142 -5.95 16.35 10.51
N CYS A 143 -4.87 16.38 9.72
CA CYS A 143 -4.18 17.64 9.40
C CYS A 143 -4.97 18.48 8.41
N GLY A 144 -5.49 17.86 7.32
CA GLY A 144 -6.26 18.55 6.28
C GLY A 144 -5.43 19.52 5.41
N ASP A 145 -4.10 19.51 5.53
CA ASP A 145 -3.18 20.46 4.91
C ASP A 145 -2.17 19.80 3.95
N GLY A 146 -2.38 18.52 3.62
CA GLY A 146 -1.46 17.76 2.78
C GLY A 146 -0.33 17.06 3.54
N THR A 147 -0.28 17.16 4.87
CA THR A 147 0.72 16.43 5.68
C THR A 147 0.66 14.93 5.41
N ALA A 148 1.82 14.32 5.13
CA ALA A 148 1.91 12.91 4.82
C ALA A 148 1.50 12.01 6.00
N ALA A 149 0.61 11.04 5.73
CA ALA A 149 0.24 9.98 6.64
C ALA A 149 1.14 8.76 6.40
N LEU A 150 1.76 8.30 7.48
CA LEU A 150 2.70 7.17 7.46
C LEU A 150 2.11 5.89 8.04
N PHE A 151 0.99 6.00 8.77
CA PHE A 151 0.42 4.91 9.54
C PHE A 151 -1.08 4.80 9.29
N THR A 152 -1.57 3.57 9.40
CA THR A 152 -2.98 3.24 9.44
C THR A 152 -3.40 3.05 10.89
N LEU A 153 -4.45 3.71 11.34
CA LEU A 153 -5.07 3.49 12.64
C LEU A 153 -6.41 2.79 12.46
N ALA A 154 -6.67 1.72 13.21
CA ALA A 154 -7.99 1.11 13.29
C ALA A 154 -8.96 2.01 14.08
N THR A 155 -10.19 2.14 13.59
CA THR A 155 -11.26 2.85 14.32
C THR A 155 -11.72 2.06 15.55
N ALA A 156 -12.47 2.67 16.45
CA ALA A 156 -12.90 2.03 17.69
C ALA A 156 -13.79 0.77 17.46
N SER A 157 -14.55 0.74 16.36
CA SER A 157 -15.37 -0.41 15.97
C SER A 157 -14.53 -1.65 15.66
N GLU A 158 -13.37 -1.48 15.03
CA GLU A 158 -12.49 -2.58 14.65
C GLU A 158 -11.55 -2.99 15.78
N SER A 159 -11.15 -2.05 16.64
CA SER A 159 -10.33 -2.37 17.83
C SER A 159 -11.04 -3.33 18.80
N ALA A 160 -12.37 -3.30 18.85
CA ALA A 160 -13.16 -4.22 19.65
C ALA A 160 -13.27 -5.63 19.02
N ALA A 161 -13.28 -5.72 17.68
CA ALA A 161 -13.35 -6.99 16.96
C ALA A 161 -11.99 -7.74 16.95
N ALA A 162 -10.88 -7.02 16.96
CA ALA A 162 -9.53 -7.59 16.92
C ALA A 162 -9.10 -8.27 18.24
N ASN A 163 -9.78 -8.01 19.37
CA ASN A 163 -9.43 -8.54 20.68
C ASN A 163 -9.73 -10.03 20.89
N GLY A 164 -10.23 -10.75 19.88
CA GLY A 164 -10.62 -12.16 20.03
C GLY A 164 -9.90 -13.20 19.18
N ALA A 165 -9.29 -12.87 18.06
CA ALA A 165 -8.88 -13.90 17.10
C ALA A 165 -7.54 -13.71 16.36
N GLY A 166 -6.81 -12.60 16.55
CA GLY A 166 -5.52 -12.40 15.83
C GLY A 166 -5.63 -12.35 14.29
N VAL A 167 -6.84 -12.36 13.74
CA VAL A 167 -7.08 -12.27 12.31
C VAL A 167 -7.16 -10.79 11.94
N PRO A 168 -6.33 -10.29 10.99
CA PRO A 168 -6.44 -8.94 10.49
C PRO A 168 -7.82 -8.73 9.88
N CYS A 169 -8.56 -7.72 10.35
CA CYS A 169 -9.83 -7.39 9.75
C CYS A 169 -9.62 -6.74 8.39
N VAL A 170 -10.27 -7.27 7.36
CA VAL A 170 -10.31 -6.67 6.03
C VAL A 170 -11.43 -5.64 6.04
N GLY A 171 -11.07 -4.35 6.13
CA GLY A 171 -12.04 -3.25 6.16
C GLY A 171 -11.60 -2.08 5.28
N GLY A 172 -12.56 -1.20 4.96
CA GLY A 172 -12.34 0.00 4.16
C GLY A 172 -12.16 1.28 4.99
N ALA A 173 -12.64 2.39 4.44
CA ALA A 173 -12.53 3.72 5.05
C ALA A 173 -13.33 3.87 6.36
N GLU A 174 -14.31 3.01 6.59
CA GLU A 174 -15.11 2.95 7.81
C GLU A 174 -14.31 2.34 8.98
N ALA A 175 -13.36 1.47 8.67
CA ALA A 175 -12.61 0.68 9.66
C ALA A 175 -11.24 1.28 9.98
N TYR A 176 -10.67 2.06 9.07
CA TYR A 176 -9.29 2.53 9.15
C TYR A 176 -9.13 3.98 8.72
N VAL A 177 -8.17 4.68 9.33
CA VAL A 177 -7.87 6.08 9.02
C VAL A 177 -6.35 6.28 8.88
N PRO A 178 -5.89 6.99 7.81
CA PRO A 178 -4.48 7.31 7.62
C PRO A 178 -4.08 8.51 8.48
N LEU A 179 -2.99 8.38 9.24
CA LEU A 179 -2.51 9.42 10.15
C LEU A 179 -1.00 9.66 10.01
N CYS A 180 -0.63 10.94 10.18
CA CYS A 180 0.77 11.31 10.40
C CYS A 180 1.25 10.81 11.78
N ARG A 181 2.54 10.85 12.02
CA ARG A 181 3.13 10.38 13.29
C ARG A 181 2.54 11.07 14.52
N HIS A 182 2.39 12.40 14.47
CA HIS A 182 1.81 13.16 15.58
C HIS A 182 0.40 12.69 15.91
N HIS A 183 -0.51 12.68 14.93
CA HIS A 183 -1.90 12.29 15.16
C HIS A 183 -2.09 10.82 15.50
N TYR A 184 -1.24 9.94 14.98
CA TYR A 184 -1.25 8.53 15.36
C TYR A 184 -0.88 8.35 16.85
N LEU A 185 0.19 8.99 17.31
CA LEU A 185 0.63 8.90 18.71
C LEU A 185 -0.40 9.51 19.67
N THR A 186 -0.93 10.69 19.33
CA THR A 186 -1.97 11.37 20.13
C THR A 186 -3.24 10.52 20.24
N ALA A 187 -3.65 9.84 19.15
CA ALA A 187 -4.86 9.01 19.18
C ALA A 187 -4.71 7.75 20.04
N ARG A 188 -3.49 7.28 20.27
CA ARG A 188 -3.19 6.10 21.10
C ARG A 188 -2.78 6.42 22.53
N SER A 189 -2.56 7.69 22.83
CA SER A 189 -2.22 8.12 24.20
C SER A 189 -3.49 8.25 25.02
N PRO A 190 -3.61 7.60 26.18
CA PRO A 190 -4.78 7.76 27.05
C PRO A 190 -4.77 9.09 27.82
N VAL A 191 -3.82 10.01 27.58
CA VAL A 191 -3.61 11.20 28.39
C VAL A 191 -3.57 12.47 27.55
N LEU A 192 -4.48 13.40 27.96
CA LEU A 192 -4.49 14.84 27.68
C LEU A 192 -4.83 15.30 26.25
N LEU A 193 -6.12 15.39 26.01
CA LEU A 193 -6.68 16.36 25.07
C LEU A 193 -6.57 17.78 25.67
N THR A 194 -5.38 18.34 25.73
CA THR A 194 -5.25 19.80 25.71
C THR A 194 -5.27 20.18 24.21
N PRO A 195 -6.19 21.05 23.78
CA PRO A 195 -6.17 21.54 22.41
C PRO A 195 -4.81 22.19 22.18
N SER A 196 -4.14 21.82 21.09
CA SER A 196 -2.93 22.50 20.65
C SER A 196 -3.26 23.99 20.49
N PRO A 197 -2.43 24.92 20.98
CA PRO A 197 -2.62 26.32 20.69
C PRO A 197 -2.70 26.51 19.16
N PRO A 198 -3.54 27.42 18.66
CA PRO A 198 -3.59 27.72 17.24
C PRO A 198 -2.18 28.06 16.76
N PRO A 199 -1.83 27.69 15.51
CA PRO A 199 -0.53 28.01 14.96
C PRO A 199 -0.30 29.51 15.15
N THR A 200 0.78 29.87 15.84
CA THR A 200 1.23 31.24 15.97
C THR A 200 1.38 31.78 14.57
N GLU A 201 0.64 32.83 14.24
CA GLU A 201 0.77 33.53 12.96
C GLU A 201 2.26 33.84 12.78
N VAL A 202 2.85 33.21 11.78
CA VAL A 202 4.20 33.57 11.33
C VAL A 202 4.09 35.01 10.83
N PRO A 203 4.78 35.98 11.39
CA PRO A 203 4.74 37.34 10.89
C PRO A 203 5.12 37.29 9.41
N ARG A 204 4.28 37.83 8.54
CA ARG A 204 4.62 38.10 7.15
C ARG A 204 5.77 39.10 7.13
N GLN A 205 6.99 38.60 7.28
CA GLN A 205 8.15 39.38 6.88
C GLN A 205 8.20 39.36 5.36
N VAL A 206 7.90 40.51 4.85
CA VAL A 206 8.12 41.06 3.54
C VAL A 206 9.37 40.41 2.90
N ILE A 207 9.14 39.66 1.84
CA ILE A 207 10.20 39.35 0.86
C ILE A 207 10.24 40.54 -0.10
N ASP A 208 10.78 41.66 0.37
CA ASP A 208 11.42 42.64 -0.47
C ASP A 208 12.90 42.25 -0.55
N VAL A 209 13.32 41.78 -1.66
CA VAL A 209 14.67 41.87 -2.26
C VAL A 209 14.74 40.85 -3.40
N LEU A 210 14.57 41.31 -4.65
CA LEU A 210 15.67 41.31 -5.61
C LEU A 210 15.17 42.03 -6.90
N GLN A 211 15.39 43.32 -6.92
CA GLN A 211 15.65 43.99 -8.20
C GLN A 211 16.99 43.51 -8.70
N ILE A 212 16.98 42.61 -9.67
CA ILE A 212 18.18 42.34 -10.48
C ILE A 212 18.14 43.34 -11.63
N HIS A 213 19.08 44.28 -11.58
CA HIS A 213 19.40 45.17 -12.71
C HIS A 213 19.90 44.32 -13.87
N ALA A 214 19.25 44.50 -15.00
CA ALA A 214 19.77 44.10 -16.30
C ALA A 214 21.00 44.96 -16.67
N CYS A 215 22.06 44.31 -17.06
CA CYS A 215 23.01 44.77 -18.07
C CYS A 215 23.17 43.66 -19.11
#